data_282be665df60911874ec757dd3f5d3d6
#
_entry.id   282be665df60911874ec757dd3f5d3d6
#
_cell.length_a   1.000
_cell.length_b   1.000
_cell.length_c   1.000
_cell.angle_alpha   90.00
_cell.angle_beta   90.00
_cell.angle_gamma   90.00
#
_symmetry.space_group_name_H-M   'P 1'
#
loop_
_entity.id
_entity.type
_entity.pdbx_description
1 polymer ?
#
loop_
_entity_poly.entity_id
_entity_poly.type
_entity_poly.pdbx_seq_one_letter_code
_entity_poly.pdbx_strand_id
1 'polypeptide(L)'
;MRVAIDTRKIHDFGIGTYIRNLLRQLARIDQHTEYILLCREPDVGIAAQLGPNFRGVVEPSPNYSLREQIHIPWLLRRERPDVYHAPHYVLPPAVRCRSVVTIHDCIHMMFPQYLPNRAAYAYARASMWAAARRSDRILTVSEASKRDILHFFNVKPEKIVVVYNAIDEHFSATPSEEQVARIRERYQLDHKFVLYVGNIKPHKNLVRLIEAFSQLRRTHDDLKLLIIGDEISKLPALRRAVHRNKLHKFVRFLGYLKDDTLTVLYRLASVFVFPSLYEGFGLPPLEAMASGTPVVTSNVSSLPEVTGDAAVLVDPYDVDSIADGMRRILDDPRLAEELRIKGLKRAREFSWERSVEKTQRVYREVAADGHASEMEHLAG
;
A
#
# COMPACT_ATOMS: atom_id res chain seq x y z
N MET A 1 6.40 28.31 -3.92
CA MET A 1 7.17 27.06 -3.77
C MET A 1 6.94 26.18 -5.00
N ARG A 2 7.98 25.52 -5.45
CA ARG A 2 7.95 24.59 -6.59
C ARG A 2 8.34 23.19 -6.14
N VAL A 3 7.49 22.19 -6.35
CA VAL A 3 7.72 20.81 -5.90
C VAL A 3 7.74 19.87 -7.11
N ALA A 4 8.81 19.14 -7.31
CA ALA A 4 8.88 18.04 -8.29
C ALA A 4 8.51 16.72 -7.63
N ILE A 5 7.62 15.94 -8.24
CA ILE A 5 7.18 14.64 -7.74
C ILE A 5 7.43 13.57 -8.81
N ASP A 6 8.11 12.48 -8.47
CA ASP A 6 8.29 11.36 -9.37
C ASP A 6 7.02 10.50 -9.43
N THR A 7 6.29 10.57 -10.53
CA THR A 7 5.03 9.87 -10.72
C THR A 7 5.11 8.66 -11.66
N ARG A 8 6.32 8.24 -12.06
CA ARG A 8 6.53 7.14 -13.01
C ARG A 8 5.95 5.79 -12.56
N LYS A 9 5.66 5.66 -11.26
CA LYS A 9 5.05 4.47 -10.64
C LYS A 9 3.54 4.62 -10.39
N ILE A 10 2.89 5.57 -11.03
CA ILE A 10 1.46 5.87 -10.81
C ILE A 10 0.53 4.67 -11.10
N HIS A 11 0.98 3.72 -11.93
CA HIS A 11 0.25 2.49 -12.28
C HIS A 11 0.69 1.26 -11.47
N ASP A 12 1.74 1.38 -10.64
CA ASP A 12 2.16 0.29 -9.76
C ASP A 12 1.08 0.07 -8.68
N PHE A 13 0.90 -1.16 -8.18
CA PHE A 13 -0.08 -1.45 -7.12
C PHE A 13 0.06 -0.46 -5.94
N GLY A 14 0.09 -0.78 -4.71
CA GLY A 14 0.05 0.13 -3.56
C GLY A 14 0.78 1.49 -3.70
N ILE A 15 1.97 1.53 -4.34
CA ILE A 15 2.70 2.78 -4.60
C ILE A 15 1.91 3.70 -5.55
N GLY A 16 1.32 3.15 -6.59
CA GLY A 16 0.49 3.92 -7.52
C GLY A 16 -0.77 4.46 -6.85
N THR A 17 -1.39 3.68 -5.97
CA THR A 17 -2.53 4.16 -5.15
C THR A 17 -2.12 5.34 -4.28
N TYR A 18 -0.96 5.26 -3.61
CA TYR A 18 -0.41 6.37 -2.84
C TYR A 18 -0.20 7.61 -3.72
N ILE A 19 0.47 7.48 -4.88
CA ILE A 19 0.75 8.60 -5.79
C ILE A 19 -0.54 9.24 -6.30
N ARG A 20 -1.50 8.45 -6.78
CA ARG A 20 -2.79 8.96 -7.28
C ARG A 20 -3.55 9.75 -6.21
N ASN A 21 -3.60 9.23 -4.99
CA ASN A 21 -4.30 9.91 -3.90
C ASN A 21 -3.54 11.16 -3.42
N LEU A 22 -2.21 11.10 -3.35
CA LEU A 22 -1.38 12.28 -3.07
C LEU A 22 -1.69 13.40 -4.07
N LEU A 23 -1.63 13.12 -5.36
CA LEU A 23 -1.86 14.13 -6.41
C LEU A 23 -3.29 14.66 -6.38
N ARG A 24 -4.30 13.79 -6.25
CA ARG A 24 -5.71 14.18 -6.17
C ARG A 24 -5.98 15.12 -5.01
N GLN A 25 -5.43 14.82 -3.84
CA GLN A 25 -5.64 15.68 -2.67
C GLN A 25 -4.82 16.97 -2.74
N LEU A 26 -3.58 16.97 -3.23
CA LEU A 26 -2.81 18.18 -3.47
C LEU A 26 -3.57 19.13 -4.41
N ALA A 27 -4.18 18.61 -5.47
CA ALA A 27 -5.00 19.39 -6.40
C ALA A 27 -6.23 20.02 -5.73
N ARG A 28 -6.79 19.40 -4.69
CA ARG A 28 -7.95 19.91 -3.95
C ARG A 28 -7.58 20.99 -2.93
N ILE A 29 -6.44 20.83 -2.24
CA ILE A 29 -6.08 21.65 -1.08
C ILE A 29 -5.05 22.75 -1.36
N ASP A 30 -4.33 22.69 -2.48
CA ASP A 30 -3.24 23.63 -2.79
C ASP A 30 -3.32 24.18 -4.21
N GLN A 31 -3.59 25.48 -4.31
CA GLN A 31 -3.65 26.22 -5.58
C GLN A 31 -2.42 27.13 -5.79
N HIS A 32 -1.48 27.18 -4.84
CA HIS A 32 -0.37 28.14 -4.83
C HIS A 32 0.99 27.53 -5.15
N THR A 33 1.19 26.27 -4.83
CA THR A 33 2.44 25.53 -5.14
C THR A 33 2.42 25.08 -6.58
N GLU A 34 3.50 25.31 -7.32
CA GLU A 34 3.71 24.72 -8.64
C GLU A 34 4.20 23.27 -8.48
N TYR A 35 3.47 22.32 -9.04
CA TYR A 35 3.81 20.91 -9.02
C TYR A 35 4.32 20.42 -10.37
N ILE A 36 5.54 19.90 -10.39
CA ILE A 36 6.20 19.32 -11.57
C ILE A 36 6.14 17.80 -11.45
N LEU A 37 5.36 17.15 -12.31
CA LEU A 37 5.21 15.69 -12.29
C LEU A 37 6.21 15.05 -13.26
N LEU A 38 7.23 14.35 -12.72
CA LEU A 38 8.11 13.53 -13.56
C LEU A 38 7.37 12.24 -13.91
N CYS A 39 6.93 12.08 -15.14
CA CYS A 39 6.01 11.03 -15.56
C CYS A 39 6.48 10.32 -16.83
N ARG A 40 5.85 9.20 -17.15
CA ARG A 40 5.98 8.54 -18.45
C ARG A 40 5.24 9.36 -19.51
N GLU A 41 5.66 9.21 -20.78
CA GLU A 41 5.04 9.93 -21.91
C GLU A 41 3.51 9.77 -21.98
N PRO A 42 2.91 8.56 -21.79
CA PRO A 42 1.45 8.41 -21.82
C PRO A 42 0.73 9.16 -20.67
N ASP A 43 1.45 9.47 -19.58
CA ASP A 43 0.88 10.02 -18.34
C ASP A 43 0.97 11.56 -18.25
N VAL A 44 1.61 12.21 -19.23
CA VAL A 44 1.80 13.68 -19.23
C VAL A 44 0.48 14.44 -19.11
N GLY A 45 -0.58 13.94 -19.74
CA GLY A 45 -1.92 14.53 -19.70
C GLY A 45 -2.60 14.52 -18.34
N ILE A 46 -2.13 13.71 -17.38
CA ILE A 46 -2.67 13.63 -16.02
C ILE A 46 -2.53 14.99 -15.31
N ALA A 47 -1.41 15.67 -15.51
CA ALA A 47 -1.15 16.98 -14.89
C ALA A 47 -2.24 18.01 -15.22
N ALA A 48 -2.67 18.07 -16.49
CA ALA A 48 -3.70 19.01 -16.94
C ALA A 48 -5.08 18.73 -16.30
N GLN A 49 -5.35 17.49 -15.89
CA GLN A 49 -6.60 17.12 -15.22
C GLN A 49 -6.61 17.49 -13.73
N LEU A 50 -5.43 17.70 -13.12
CA LEU A 50 -5.29 18.05 -11.72
C LEU A 50 -5.48 19.53 -11.43
N GLY A 51 -5.06 20.41 -12.37
CA GLY A 51 -5.21 21.85 -12.22
C GLY A 51 -4.10 22.65 -12.90
N PRO A 52 -4.26 24.00 -12.98
CA PRO A 52 -3.34 24.87 -13.70
C PRO A 52 -1.94 24.98 -13.06
N ASN A 53 -1.83 24.65 -11.79
CA ASN A 53 -0.57 24.64 -11.03
C ASN A 53 0.19 23.31 -11.12
N PHE A 54 -0.31 22.35 -11.93
CA PHE A 54 0.35 21.08 -12.22
C PHE A 54 0.91 21.05 -13.64
N ARG A 55 2.13 20.54 -13.78
CA ARG A 55 2.80 20.41 -15.08
C ARG A 55 3.52 19.07 -15.20
N GLY A 56 3.27 18.35 -16.29
CA GLY A 56 3.95 17.10 -16.63
C GLY A 56 5.30 17.34 -17.31
N VAL A 57 6.32 16.58 -16.90
CA VAL A 57 7.63 16.54 -17.54
C VAL A 57 7.99 15.08 -17.81
N VAL A 58 8.31 14.76 -19.06
CA VAL A 58 8.63 13.38 -19.46
C VAL A 58 9.97 12.93 -18.89
N GLU A 59 9.94 11.83 -18.15
CA GLU A 59 11.10 11.07 -17.66
C GLU A 59 11.05 9.65 -18.27
N PRO A 60 11.77 9.41 -19.39
CA PRO A 60 11.63 8.15 -20.13
C PRO A 60 12.48 7.00 -19.57
N SER A 61 13.37 7.26 -18.59
CA SER A 61 14.30 6.24 -18.10
C SER A 61 13.56 5.08 -17.41
N PRO A 62 13.92 3.82 -17.69
CA PRO A 62 13.36 2.69 -16.97
C PRO A 62 13.61 2.82 -15.44
N ASN A 63 12.68 2.33 -14.63
CA ASN A 63 12.87 2.26 -13.20
C ASN A 63 14.07 1.36 -12.86
N TYR A 64 14.85 1.74 -11.83
CA TYR A 64 16.04 1.01 -11.37
C TYR A 64 17.19 0.93 -12.40
N SER A 65 17.24 1.87 -13.36
CA SER A 65 18.30 1.93 -14.37
C SER A 65 19.39 2.94 -14.01
N LEU A 66 20.59 2.76 -14.57
CA LEU A 66 21.65 3.76 -14.46
C LEU A 66 21.26 5.08 -15.15
N ARG A 67 20.39 5.01 -16.17
CA ARG A 67 19.92 6.19 -16.89
C ARG A 67 19.13 7.14 -15.99
N GLU A 68 18.27 6.63 -15.12
CA GLU A 68 17.52 7.47 -14.18
C GLU A 68 18.43 8.20 -13.19
N GLN A 69 19.57 7.60 -12.82
CA GLN A 69 20.53 8.20 -11.90
C GLN A 69 21.21 9.47 -12.48
N ILE A 70 21.16 9.64 -13.80
CA ILE A 70 21.73 10.78 -14.53
C ILE A 70 20.61 11.72 -15.01
N HIS A 71 19.56 11.19 -15.59
CA HIS A 71 18.54 11.97 -16.26
C HIS A 71 17.63 12.73 -15.28
N ILE A 72 17.23 12.12 -14.16
CA ILE A 72 16.47 12.81 -13.11
C ILE A 72 17.22 14.04 -12.56
N PRO A 73 18.49 13.95 -12.14
CA PRO A 73 19.25 15.12 -11.71
C PRO A 73 19.38 16.21 -12.79
N TRP A 74 19.49 15.83 -14.06
CA TRP A 74 19.53 16.77 -15.18
C TRP A 74 18.17 17.50 -15.33
N LEU A 75 17.04 16.79 -15.29
CA LEU A 75 15.72 17.39 -15.29
C LEU A 75 15.52 18.33 -14.11
N LEU A 76 15.88 17.91 -12.90
CA LEU A 76 15.74 18.74 -11.70
C LEU A 76 16.58 20.02 -11.76
N ARG A 77 17.77 19.96 -12.37
CA ARG A 77 18.57 21.18 -12.61
C ARG A 77 17.90 22.15 -13.58
N ARG A 78 17.24 21.63 -14.62
CA ARG A 78 16.51 22.42 -15.61
C ARG A 78 15.25 23.03 -15.00
N GLU A 79 14.48 22.25 -14.28
CA GLU A 79 13.20 22.64 -13.72
C GLU A 79 13.32 23.48 -12.43
N ARG A 80 14.45 23.38 -11.72
CA ARG A 80 14.79 24.13 -10.48
C ARG A 80 13.70 24.06 -9.42
N PRO A 81 13.24 22.87 -8.97
CA PRO A 81 12.31 22.78 -7.87
C PRO A 81 12.99 23.14 -6.55
N ASP A 82 12.23 23.70 -5.61
CA ASP A 82 12.67 23.90 -4.21
C ASP A 82 12.79 22.53 -3.51
N VAL A 83 11.84 21.61 -3.79
CA VAL A 83 11.78 20.27 -3.20
C VAL A 83 11.55 19.24 -4.29
N TYR A 84 12.29 18.12 -4.23
CA TYR A 84 12.04 16.91 -5.01
C TYR A 84 11.50 15.82 -4.10
N HIS A 85 10.32 15.30 -4.41
CA HIS A 85 9.75 14.15 -3.74
C HIS A 85 9.86 12.89 -4.60
N ALA A 86 10.63 11.91 -4.11
CA ALA A 86 10.64 10.55 -4.64
C ALA A 86 9.67 9.70 -3.79
N PRO A 87 8.44 9.36 -4.26
CA PRO A 87 7.50 8.53 -3.50
C PRO A 87 7.88 7.05 -3.54
N HIS A 88 9.17 6.79 -3.58
CA HIS A 88 9.83 5.50 -3.59
C HIS A 88 11.28 5.66 -3.09
N TYR A 89 11.93 4.59 -2.64
CA TYR A 89 13.27 4.64 -2.04
C TYR A 89 14.44 4.92 -3.01
N VAL A 90 14.19 5.30 -4.26
CA VAL A 90 15.28 5.64 -5.20
C VAL A 90 15.46 7.15 -5.23
N LEU A 91 16.61 7.61 -4.69
CA LEU A 91 17.04 8.99 -4.75
C LEU A 91 18.39 9.07 -5.49
N PRO A 92 18.42 9.59 -6.74
CA PRO A 92 19.66 9.68 -7.51
C PRO A 92 20.76 10.48 -6.79
N PRO A 93 22.02 10.02 -6.83
CA PRO A 93 23.11 10.65 -6.07
C PRO A 93 23.41 12.11 -6.44
N ALA A 94 23.14 12.50 -7.68
CA ALA A 94 23.45 13.85 -8.17
C ALA A 94 22.27 14.86 -8.00
N VAL A 95 21.21 14.49 -7.28
CA VAL A 95 20.15 15.44 -6.87
C VAL A 95 20.73 16.47 -5.92
N ARG A 96 20.57 17.77 -6.21
CA ARG A 96 21.12 18.89 -5.45
C ARG A 96 20.05 19.74 -4.75
N CYS A 97 18.80 19.75 -5.25
CA CYS A 97 17.71 20.40 -4.55
C CYS A 97 17.36 19.62 -3.27
N ARG A 98 16.63 20.25 -2.37
CA ARG A 98 16.08 19.58 -1.18
C ARG A 98 15.22 18.38 -1.58
N SER A 99 15.23 17.34 -0.76
CA SER A 99 14.61 16.08 -1.16
C SER A 99 13.82 15.42 -0.02
N VAL A 100 12.66 14.93 -0.38
CA VAL A 100 11.80 14.08 0.44
C VAL A 100 11.71 12.71 -0.23
N VAL A 101 11.85 11.63 0.53
CA VAL A 101 11.63 10.27 0.00
C VAL A 101 10.53 9.59 0.78
N THR A 102 9.69 8.79 0.10
CA THR A 102 8.78 7.89 0.81
C THR A 102 9.34 6.47 0.80
N ILE A 103 9.60 5.93 1.98
CA ILE A 103 9.94 4.52 2.18
C ILE A 103 8.71 3.83 2.75
N HIS A 104 7.97 3.10 1.90
CA HIS A 104 6.72 2.45 2.29
C HIS A 104 6.94 1.29 3.26
N ASP A 105 8.01 0.52 3.05
CA ASP A 105 8.36 -0.64 3.84
C ASP A 105 9.84 -1.02 3.67
N CYS A 106 10.28 -1.97 4.47
CA CYS A 106 11.61 -2.57 4.41
C CYS A 106 11.57 -4.05 3.99
N ILE A 107 10.60 -4.46 3.16
CA ILE A 107 10.39 -5.87 2.80
C ILE A 107 11.63 -6.51 2.19
N HIS A 108 12.39 -5.79 1.39
CA HIS A 108 13.62 -6.29 0.77
C HIS A 108 14.74 -6.55 1.78
N MET A 109 14.70 -5.85 2.93
CA MET A 109 15.63 -6.06 4.04
C MET A 109 15.18 -7.21 4.94
N MET A 110 13.86 -7.32 5.17
CA MET A 110 13.27 -8.37 6.00
C MET A 110 13.28 -9.74 5.32
N PHE A 111 13.07 -9.80 4.00
CA PHE A 111 12.95 -11.02 3.22
C PHE A 111 13.84 -11.02 1.97
N PRO A 112 15.18 -10.99 2.14
CA PRO A 112 16.12 -10.95 1.02
C PRO A 112 15.99 -12.16 0.09
N GLN A 113 15.52 -13.30 0.59
CA GLN A 113 15.26 -14.53 -0.18
C GLN A 113 14.14 -14.40 -1.22
N TYR A 114 13.31 -13.35 -1.16
CA TYR A 114 12.25 -13.10 -2.16
C TYR A 114 12.74 -12.24 -3.33
N LEU A 115 13.97 -11.74 -3.25
CA LEU A 115 14.60 -11.05 -4.38
C LEU A 115 15.21 -12.06 -5.36
N PRO A 116 15.28 -11.71 -6.67
CA PRO A 116 15.71 -12.66 -7.71
C PRO A 116 17.15 -13.16 -7.52
N ASN A 117 18.02 -12.32 -6.96
CA ASN A 117 19.43 -12.65 -6.73
C ASN A 117 20.09 -11.71 -5.71
N ARG A 118 21.34 -12.05 -5.33
CA ARG A 118 22.13 -11.26 -4.37
C ARG A 118 22.46 -9.85 -4.86
N ALA A 119 22.60 -9.65 -6.17
CA ALA A 119 22.86 -8.33 -6.74
C ALA A 119 21.65 -7.40 -6.61
N ALA A 120 20.42 -7.92 -6.81
CA ALA A 120 19.19 -7.18 -6.57
C ALA A 120 19.06 -6.77 -5.09
N TYR A 121 19.44 -7.65 -4.16
CA TYR A 121 19.48 -7.32 -2.72
C TYR A 121 20.50 -6.21 -2.42
N ALA A 122 21.72 -6.35 -2.94
CA ALA A 122 22.76 -5.34 -2.74
C ALA A 122 22.36 -3.96 -3.29
N TYR A 123 21.74 -3.95 -4.48
CA TYR A 123 21.19 -2.73 -5.10
C TYR A 123 20.07 -2.12 -4.23
N ALA A 124 19.07 -2.91 -3.83
CA ALA A 124 17.97 -2.43 -3.00
C ALA A 124 18.49 -1.85 -1.68
N ARG A 125 19.40 -2.55 -1.00
CA ARG A 125 20.04 -2.09 0.24
C ARG A 125 20.79 -0.80 0.07
N ALA A 126 21.62 -0.70 -0.97
CA ALA A 126 22.42 0.51 -1.25
C ALA A 126 21.51 1.69 -1.59
N SER A 127 20.48 1.48 -2.42
CA SER A 127 19.53 2.53 -2.81
C SER A 127 18.70 3.02 -1.62
N MET A 128 18.18 2.13 -0.79
CA MET A 128 17.42 2.50 0.42
C MET A 128 18.32 3.21 1.44
N TRP A 129 19.56 2.73 1.62
CA TRP A 129 20.54 3.38 2.49
C TRP A 129 20.88 4.79 2.00
N ALA A 130 21.14 4.95 0.70
CA ALA A 130 21.43 6.24 0.11
C ALA A 130 20.25 7.21 0.24
N ALA A 131 19.03 6.75 -0.07
CA ALA A 131 17.80 7.52 0.08
C ALA A 131 17.58 7.95 1.54
N ALA A 132 17.71 7.02 2.48
CA ALA A 132 17.52 7.29 3.89
C ALA A 132 18.56 8.29 4.45
N ARG A 133 19.82 8.19 4.03
CA ARG A 133 20.90 9.08 4.51
C ARG A 133 20.86 10.46 3.86
N ARG A 134 20.59 10.54 2.57
CA ARG A 134 20.79 11.74 1.77
C ARG A 134 19.56 12.63 1.67
N SER A 135 18.34 12.09 1.75
CA SER A 135 17.14 12.91 1.77
C SER A 135 17.11 13.85 2.98
N ASP A 136 16.45 14.98 2.88
CA ASP A 136 16.23 15.92 3.99
C ASP A 136 15.17 15.37 4.97
N ARG A 137 14.11 14.74 4.45
CA ARG A 137 13.08 14.04 5.24
C ARG A 137 12.70 12.72 4.59
N ILE A 138 12.28 11.80 5.43
CA ILE A 138 11.74 10.49 5.03
C ILE A 138 10.28 10.46 5.46
N LEU A 139 9.38 10.23 4.50
CA LEU A 139 8.00 9.86 4.78
C LEU A 139 7.91 8.34 4.87
N THR A 140 7.11 7.84 5.78
CA THR A 140 6.78 6.41 5.86
C THR A 140 5.32 6.24 6.26
N VAL A 141 4.77 5.06 6.06
CA VAL A 141 3.32 4.85 6.11
C VAL A 141 2.82 4.22 7.40
N SER A 142 3.72 3.88 8.33
CA SER A 142 3.37 3.35 9.65
C SER A 142 4.49 3.55 10.67
N GLU A 143 4.18 3.47 11.96
CA GLU A 143 5.20 3.44 13.02
C GLU A 143 6.02 2.13 12.95
N ALA A 144 5.40 1.03 12.49
CA ALA A 144 6.13 -0.20 12.24
C ALA A 144 7.22 0.01 11.18
N SER A 145 6.89 0.58 10.02
CA SER A 145 7.88 0.91 8.99
C SER A 145 8.93 1.91 9.46
N LYS A 146 8.55 2.87 10.32
CA LYS A 146 9.53 3.79 10.96
C LYS A 146 10.53 3.03 11.82
N ARG A 147 10.09 2.08 12.64
CA ARG A 147 11.00 1.24 13.43
C ARG A 147 11.97 0.45 12.55
N ASP A 148 11.48 -0.12 11.46
CA ASP A 148 12.31 -0.86 10.51
C ASP A 148 13.35 0.03 9.83
N ILE A 149 12.96 1.24 9.38
CA ILE A 149 13.88 2.21 8.78
C ILE A 149 14.99 2.59 9.77
N LEU A 150 14.63 2.85 11.03
CA LEU A 150 15.61 3.15 12.08
C LEU A 150 16.55 1.98 12.32
N HIS A 151 16.03 0.76 12.37
CA HIS A 151 16.81 -0.46 12.57
C HIS A 151 17.82 -0.71 11.44
N PHE A 152 17.38 -0.61 10.17
CA PHE A 152 18.23 -0.97 9.03
C PHE A 152 19.21 0.14 8.59
N PHE A 153 18.86 1.41 8.78
CA PHE A 153 19.61 2.51 8.14
C PHE A 153 20.28 3.48 9.11
N ASN A 154 20.06 3.34 10.39
CA ASN A 154 20.67 4.17 11.45
C ASN A 154 20.61 5.68 11.11
N VAL A 155 19.40 6.18 10.91
CA VAL A 155 19.09 7.61 10.70
C VAL A 155 18.47 8.21 11.95
N LYS A 156 18.49 9.54 12.06
CA LYS A 156 17.87 10.22 13.21
C LYS A 156 16.35 10.07 13.17
N PRO A 157 15.68 9.78 14.29
CA PRO A 157 14.21 9.61 14.36
C PRO A 157 13.42 10.83 13.86
N GLU A 158 13.98 12.05 14.07
CA GLU A 158 13.35 13.32 13.67
C GLU A 158 13.30 13.50 12.16
N LYS A 159 14.14 12.77 11.43
CA LYS A 159 14.15 12.77 9.97
C LYS A 159 12.95 12.03 9.38
N ILE A 160 12.31 11.14 10.16
CA ILE A 160 11.25 10.25 9.70
C ILE A 160 9.90 10.77 10.16
N VAL A 161 9.04 11.08 9.22
CA VAL A 161 7.65 11.50 9.46
C VAL A 161 6.70 10.38 9.03
N VAL A 162 5.89 9.88 9.96
CA VAL A 162 4.86 8.89 9.64
C VAL A 162 3.65 9.60 9.05
N VAL A 163 3.28 9.21 7.85
CA VAL A 163 2.11 9.71 7.12
C VAL A 163 1.29 8.49 6.71
N TYR A 164 0.24 8.20 7.45
CA TYR A 164 -0.59 7.04 7.19
C TYR A 164 -1.23 7.09 5.81
N ASN A 165 -1.35 5.94 5.16
CA ASN A 165 -2.23 5.80 4.02
C ASN A 165 -3.69 5.86 4.48
N ALA A 166 -4.60 6.03 3.53
CA ALA A 166 -6.04 5.93 3.76
C ALA A 166 -6.67 5.10 2.64
N ILE A 167 -7.97 4.94 2.70
CA ILE A 167 -8.74 4.24 1.68
C ILE A 167 -9.38 5.24 0.72
N ASP A 168 -9.71 4.78 -0.47
CA ASP A 168 -10.53 5.54 -1.41
C ASP A 168 -12.00 5.54 -0.95
N GLU A 169 -12.68 6.65 -1.11
CA GLU A 169 -14.07 6.89 -0.64
C GLU A 169 -15.07 5.83 -1.16
N HIS A 170 -14.82 5.26 -2.34
CA HIS A 170 -15.70 4.25 -2.93
C HIS A 170 -15.84 2.96 -2.08
N PHE A 171 -14.84 2.60 -1.25
CA PHE A 171 -14.96 1.46 -0.33
C PHE A 171 -15.95 1.71 0.81
N SER A 172 -16.23 2.97 1.14
CA SER A 172 -17.24 3.35 2.12
C SER A 172 -18.64 3.53 1.51
N ALA A 173 -18.74 3.58 0.18
CA ALA A 173 -20.01 3.74 -0.52
C ALA A 173 -20.89 2.49 -0.39
N THR A 174 -22.20 2.70 -0.29
CA THR A 174 -23.16 1.59 -0.31
C THR A 174 -23.53 1.26 -1.76
N PRO A 175 -23.19 0.07 -2.27
CA PRO A 175 -23.58 -0.35 -3.61
C PRO A 175 -25.10 -0.43 -3.73
N SER A 176 -25.65 -0.17 -4.93
CA SER A 176 -27.07 -0.36 -5.19
C SER A 176 -27.45 -1.86 -5.15
N GLU A 177 -28.72 -2.14 -4.85
CA GLU A 177 -29.24 -3.53 -4.85
C GLU A 177 -29.04 -4.20 -6.21
N GLU A 178 -29.19 -3.45 -7.30
CA GLU A 178 -28.97 -3.95 -8.65
C GLU A 178 -27.49 -4.33 -8.89
N GLN A 179 -26.54 -3.52 -8.40
CA GLN A 179 -25.11 -3.86 -8.46
C GLN A 179 -24.82 -5.13 -7.66
N VAL A 180 -25.38 -5.24 -6.46
CA VAL A 180 -25.24 -6.43 -5.61
C VAL A 180 -25.81 -7.67 -6.30
N ALA A 181 -27.04 -7.60 -6.84
CA ALA A 181 -27.69 -8.70 -7.52
C ALA A 181 -26.86 -9.17 -8.73
N ARG A 182 -26.42 -8.24 -9.58
CA ARG A 182 -25.58 -8.53 -10.74
C ARG A 182 -24.26 -9.21 -10.37
N ILE A 183 -23.60 -8.78 -9.28
CA ILE A 183 -22.33 -9.38 -8.84
C ILE A 183 -22.58 -10.76 -8.23
N ARG A 184 -23.64 -10.93 -7.44
CA ARG A 184 -24.04 -12.25 -6.91
C ARG A 184 -24.27 -13.26 -8.03
N GLU A 185 -25.02 -12.89 -9.05
CA GLU A 185 -25.29 -13.74 -10.21
C GLU A 185 -24.03 -14.07 -11.00
N ARG A 186 -23.25 -13.03 -11.36
CA ARG A 186 -22.01 -13.19 -12.15
C ARG A 186 -21.01 -14.12 -11.49
N TYR A 187 -20.84 -14.02 -10.18
CA TYR A 187 -19.86 -14.81 -9.42
C TYR A 187 -20.50 -15.99 -8.66
N GLN A 188 -21.80 -16.25 -8.84
CA GLN A 188 -22.54 -17.35 -8.19
C GLN A 188 -22.30 -17.34 -6.67
N LEU A 189 -22.63 -16.22 -6.01
CA LEU A 189 -22.41 -15.99 -4.58
C LEU A 189 -23.70 -16.29 -3.80
N ASP A 190 -24.16 -17.51 -3.85
CA ASP A 190 -25.33 -18.05 -3.15
C ASP A 190 -24.99 -18.73 -1.80
N HIS A 191 -23.72 -18.63 -1.40
CA HIS A 191 -23.16 -19.27 -0.20
C HIS A 191 -22.26 -18.29 0.57
N LYS A 192 -21.98 -18.61 1.83
CA LYS A 192 -20.98 -17.87 2.64
C LYS A 192 -19.59 -18.02 2.06
N PHE A 193 -18.81 -16.95 2.14
CA PHE A 193 -17.42 -17.01 1.68
C PHE A 193 -16.46 -16.19 2.54
N VAL A 194 -15.24 -16.70 2.63
CA VAL A 194 -14.04 -16.00 3.11
C VAL A 194 -13.44 -15.26 1.94
N LEU A 195 -13.03 -14.03 2.14
CA LEU A 195 -12.41 -13.20 1.10
C LEU A 195 -10.95 -12.91 1.43
N TYR A 196 -10.09 -13.04 0.43
CA TYR A 196 -8.73 -12.51 0.42
C TYR A 196 -8.57 -11.58 -0.79
N VAL A 197 -7.94 -10.43 -0.58
CA VAL A 197 -7.60 -9.47 -1.65
C VAL A 197 -6.14 -9.06 -1.51
N GLY A 198 -5.38 -9.17 -2.61
CA GLY A 198 -3.97 -8.76 -2.66
C GLY A 198 -3.18 -9.54 -3.69
N ASN A 199 -1.97 -9.03 -4.03
CA ASN A 199 -1.09 -9.74 -4.95
C ASN A 199 -0.64 -11.10 -4.39
N ILE A 200 -0.28 -12.02 -5.29
CA ILE A 200 0.16 -13.37 -4.91
C ILE A 200 1.69 -13.38 -4.79
N LYS A 201 2.17 -13.08 -3.57
CA LYS A 201 3.60 -13.11 -3.21
C LYS A 201 3.83 -13.98 -1.97
N PRO A 202 5.04 -14.56 -1.77
CA PRO A 202 5.30 -15.46 -0.65
C PRO A 202 4.98 -14.89 0.73
N HIS A 203 5.30 -13.61 0.99
CA HIS A 203 5.02 -12.96 2.27
C HIS A 203 3.52 -12.73 2.54
N LYS A 204 2.66 -12.83 1.53
CA LYS A 204 1.20 -12.76 1.71
C LYS A 204 0.61 -14.03 2.31
N ASN A 205 1.41 -15.08 2.43
CA ASN A 205 1.14 -16.28 3.23
C ASN A 205 -0.09 -17.11 2.81
N LEU A 206 -0.43 -17.06 1.52
CA LEU A 206 -1.62 -17.74 1.00
C LEU A 206 -1.59 -19.27 1.15
N VAL A 207 -0.40 -19.87 1.23
CA VAL A 207 -0.28 -21.34 1.44
C VAL A 207 -0.86 -21.72 2.79
N ARG A 208 -0.47 -21.01 3.88
CA ARG A 208 -1.06 -21.24 5.21
C ARG A 208 -2.53 -20.88 5.28
N LEU A 209 -2.99 -19.87 4.53
CA LEU A 209 -4.41 -19.57 4.41
C LEU A 209 -5.20 -20.74 3.82
N ILE A 210 -4.69 -21.38 2.76
CA ILE A 210 -5.32 -22.58 2.17
C ILE A 210 -5.36 -23.74 3.18
N GLU A 211 -4.30 -23.95 3.93
CA GLU A 211 -4.23 -24.98 4.97
C GLU A 211 -5.24 -24.69 6.11
N ALA A 212 -5.30 -23.46 6.60
CA ALA A 212 -6.27 -23.02 7.61
C ALA A 212 -7.73 -23.15 7.10
N PHE A 213 -7.97 -22.76 5.87
CA PHE A 213 -9.28 -22.91 5.24
C PHE A 213 -9.70 -24.38 5.10
N SER A 214 -8.73 -25.28 4.83
CA SER A 214 -8.99 -26.74 4.80
C SER A 214 -9.50 -27.29 6.14
N GLN A 215 -9.06 -26.72 7.26
CA GLN A 215 -9.56 -27.09 8.58
C GLN A 215 -11.00 -26.62 8.81
N LEU A 216 -11.31 -25.38 8.41
CA LEU A 216 -12.68 -24.82 8.50
C LEU A 216 -13.69 -25.63 7.73
N ARG A 217 -13.31 -26.18 6.57
CA ARG A 217 -14.17 -27.00 5.74
C ARG A 217 -14.69 -28.25 6.44
N ARG A 218 -14.10 -28.68 7.54
CA ARG A 218 -14.58 -29.85 8.31
C ARG A 218 -15.87 -29.55 9.09
N THR A 219 -16.13 -28.29 9.38
CA THR A 219 -17.29 -27.84 10.15
C THR A 219 -18.21 -26.88 9.37
N HIS A 220 -17.78 -26.38 8.20
CA HIS A 220 -18.46 -25.41 7.36
C HIS A 220 -18.45 -25.88 5.89
N ASP A 221 -19.32 -26.84 5.56
CA ASP A 221 -19.29 -27.54 4.24
C ASP A 221 -19.66 -26.66 3.06
N ASP A 222 -20.47 -25.60 3.23
CA ASP A 222 -20.84 -24.68 2.15
C ASP A 222 -19.87 -23.52 2.00
N LEU A 223 -18.90 -23.36 2.92
CA LEU A 223 -18.00 -22.22 2.91
C LEU A 223 -17.05 -22.26 1.69
N LYS A 224 -16.91 -21.15 1.01
CA LYS A 224 -15.93 -20.97 -0.08
C LYS A 224 -14.86 -19.93 0.29
N LEU A 225 -13.71 -20.02 -0.37
CA LEU A 225 -12.64 -19.03 -0.27
C LEU A 225 -12.47 -18.36 -1.63
N LEU A 226 -12.66 -17.06 -1.68
CA LEU A 226 -12.42 -16.24 -2.85
C LEU A 226 -11.09 -15.52 -2.70
N ILE A 227 -10.21 -15.67 -3.68
CA ILE A 227 -8.90 -15.04 -3.74
C ILE A 227 -8.87 -14.10 -4.94
N ILE A 228 -8.69 -12.80 -4.66
CA ILE A 228 -8.61 -11.74 -5.66
C ILE A 228 -7.18 -11.21 -5.69
N GLY A 229 -6.60 -11.13 -6.88
CA GLY A 229 -5.24 -10.64 -7.07
C GLY A 229 -4.64 -11.11 -8.39
N ASP A 230 -3.32 -11.21 -8.41
CA ASP A 230 -2.55 -11.66 -9.57
C ASP A 230 -2.86 -13.13 -9.96
N GLU A 231 -2.24 -13.59 -11.04
CA GLU A 231 -2.38 -14.97 -11.51
C GLU A 231 -1.76 -15.99 -10.53
N ILE A 232 -2.52 -17.01 -10.21
CA ILE A 232 -2.06 -18.17 -9.41
C ILE A 232 -0.83 -18.87 -10.01
N SER A 233 -0.63 -18.76 -11.33
CA SER A 233 0.53 -19.32 -12.04
C SER A 233 1.86 -18.84 -11.47
N LYS A 234 1.90 -17.63 -10.89
CA LYS A 234 3.09 -17.03 -10.29
C LYS A 234 3.55 -17.71 -8.99
N LEU A 235 2.70 -18.53 -8.34
CA LEU A 235 3.04 -19.24 -7.11
C LEU A 235 2.65 -20.73 -7.19
N PRO A 236 3.50 -21.59 -7.75
CA PRO A 236 3.22 -23.04 -7.87
C PRO A 236 2.91 -23.73 -6.54
N ALA A 237 3.50 -23.25 -5.43
CA ALA A 237 3.24 -23.76 -4.08
C ALA A 237 1.75 -23.62 -3.68
N LEU A 238 1.10 -22.53 -4.08
CA LEU A 238 -0.31 -22.27 -3.80
C LEU A 238 -1.21 -23.29 -4.53
N ARG A 239 -0.92 -23.54 -5.81
CA ARG A 239 -1.63 -24.55 -6.61
C ARG A 239 -1.49 -25.94 -5.98
N ARG A 240 -0.27 -26.31 -5.56
CA ARG A 240 -0.04 -27.59 -4.84
C ARG A 240 -0.80 -27.68 -3.52
N ALA A 241 -0.89 -26.57 -2.75
CA ALA A 241 -1.66 -26.54 -1.51
C ALA A 241 -3.16 -26.79 -1.76
N VAL A 242 -3.75 -26.15 -2.76
CA VAL A 242 -5.16 -26.39 -3.15
C VAL A 242 -5.39 -27.85 -3.55
N HIS A 243 -4.47 -28.42 -4.35
CA HIS A 243 -4.59 -29.81 -4.81
C HIS A 243 -4.45 -30.80 -3.65
N ARG A 244 -3.41 -30.65 -2.82
CA ARG A 244 -3.14 -31.54 -1.66
C ARG A 244 -4.32 -31.58 -0.67
N ASN A 245 -4.97 -30.43 -0.46
CA ASN A 245 -6.11 -30.32 0.43
C ASN A 245 -7.46 -30.59 -0.27
N LYS A 246 -7.48 -31.00 -1.53
CA LYS A 246 -8.70 -31.31 -2.33
C LYS A 246 -9.72 -30.15 -2.40
N LEU A 247 -9.23 -28.91 -2.47
CA LEU A 247 -10.05 -27.69 -2.34
C LEU A 247 -10.46 -27.06 -3.67
N HIS A 248 -10.30 -27.72 -4.83
CA HIS A 248 -10.55 -27.11 -6.15
C HIS A 248 -11.99 -26.65 -6.38
N LYS A 249 -12.96 -27.24 -5.68
CA LYS A 249 -14.38 -26.85 -5.77
C LYS A 249 -14.75 -25.71 -4.80
N PHE A 250 -13.87 -25.41 -3.84
CA PHE A 250 -14.14 -24.50 -2.73
C PHE A 250 -13.28 -23.25 -2.74
N VAL A 251 -12.14 -23.27 -3.43
CA VAL A 251 -11.25 -22.12 -3.59
C VAL A 251 -11.36 -21.61 -5.01
N ARG A 252 -11.68 -20.33 -5.15
CA ARG A 252 -11.83 -19.66 -6.45
C ARG A 252 -10.83 -18.52 -6.55
N PHE A 253 -10.10 -18.47 -7.64
CA PHE A 253 -9.20 -17.38 -7.99
C PHE A 253 -9.89 -16.52 -9.05
N LEU A 254 -10.15 -15.26 -8.71
CA LEU A 254 -10.93 -14.36 -9.58
C LEU A 254 -10.07 -13.41 -10.42
N GLY A 255 -8.73 -13.47 -10.24
CA GLY A 255 -7.82 -12.54 -10.91
C GLY A 255 -7.98 -11.11 -10.41
N TYR A 256 -7.53 -10.15 -11.23
CA TYR A 256 -7.71 -8.73 -10.93
C TYR A 256 -9.16 -8.30 -11.20
N LEU A 257 -9.73 -7.56 -10.28
CA LEU A 257 -11.09 -7.01 -10.38
C LEU A 257 -11.05 -5.48 -10.26
N LYS A 258 -12.03 -4.81 -10.89
CA LYS A 258 -12.22 -3.37 -10.77
C LYS A 258 -12.79 -3.02 -9.38
N ASP A 259 -12.51 -1.81 -8.93
CA ASP A 259 -12.86 -1.32 -7.60
C ASP A 259 -14.37 -1.44 -7.30
N ASP A 260 -15.26 -1.13 -8.25
CA ASP A 260 -16.71 -1.26 -8.08
C ASP A 260 -17.14 -2.71 -7.75
N THR A 261 -16.54 -3.69 -8.42
CA THR A 261 -16.80 -5.11 -8.15
C THR A 261 -16.19 -5.53 -6.81
N LEU A 262 -15.01 -5.02 -6.52
CA LEU A 262 -14.27 -5.34 -5.32
C LEU A 262 -15.00 -4.84 -4.06
N THR A 263 -15.55 -3.62 -4.10
CA THR A 263 -16.35 -3.03 -3.01
C THR A 263 -17.55 -3.92 -2.67
N VAL A 264 -18.28 -4.44 -3.68
CA VAL A 264 -19.41 -5.35 -3.46
C VAL A 264 -18.93 -6.67 -2.84
N LEU A 265 -17.83 -7.23 -3.32
CA LEU A 265 -17.29 -8.50 -2.78
C LEU A 265 -16.82 -8.37 -1.34
N TYR A 266 -16.16 -7.26 -0.98
CA TYR A 266 -15.84 -6.98 0.41
C TYR A 266 -17.14 -7.02 1.25
N ARG A 267 -18.16 -6.26 0.87
CA ARG A 267 -19.40 -6.12 1.62
C ARG A 267 -20.20 -7.42 1.77
N LEU A 268 -20.09 -8.32 0.81
CA LEU A 268 -20.78 -9.63 0.83
C LEU A 268 -19.98 -10.71 1.57
N ALA A 269 -18.72 -10.51 1.83
CA ALA A 269 -17.88 -11.49 2.50
C ALA A 269 -18.32 -11.69 3.96
N SER A 270 -18.36 -12.95 4.40
CA SER A 270 -18.63 -13.29 5.80
C SER A 270 -17.44 -12.92 6.70
N VAL A 271 -16.23 -13.04 6.17
CA VAL A 271 -14.98 -12.63 6.83
C VAL A 271 -13.93 -12.32 5.77
N PHE A 272 -13.19 -11.25 5.99
CA PHE A 272 -11.98 -10.95 5.24
C PHE A 272 -10.75 -11.45 5.99
N VAL A 273 -9.84 -12.13 5.31
CA VAL A 273 -8.65 -12.72 5.94
C VAL A 273 -7.37 -12.27 5.24
N PHE A 274 -6.41 -11.78 6.03
CA PHE A 274 -5.17 -11.22 5.49
C PHE A 274 -3.97 -11.60 6.38
N PRO A 275 -3.47 -12.86 6.28
CA PRO A 275 -2.46 -13.41 7.18
C PRO A 275 -1.03 -13.12 6.70
N SER A 276 -0.77 -11.91 6.22
CA SER A 276 0.54 -11.51 5.72
C SER A 276 1.62 -11.60 6.80
N LEU A 277 2.82 -12.04 6.40
CA LEU A 277 3.99 -12.10 7.28
C LEU A 277 4.61 -10.71 7.51
N TYR A 278 4.36 -9.77 6.60
CA TYR A 278 4.88 -8.42 6.67
C TYR A 278 4.12 -7.47 5.73
N GLU A 279 3.83 -6.26 6.21
CA GLU A 279 3.23 -5.16 5.45
C GLU A 279 3.82 -3.82 5.88
N GLY A 280 3.94 -2.90 4.93
CA GLY A 280 4.26 -1.50 5.26
C GLY A 280 3.09 -0.77 5.91
N PHE A 281 1.84 -1.09 5.49
CA PHE A 281 0.62 -0.51 6.04
C PHE A 281 -0.51 -1.53 6.20
N GLY A 282 -1.10 -2.00 5.11
CA GLY A 282 -2.24 -2.92 5.15
C GLY A 282 -3.53 -2.27 4.62
N LEU A 283 -3.49 -1.76 3.38
CA LEU A 283 -4.70 -1.20 2.73
C LEU A 283 -5.85 -2.20 2.66
N PRO A 284 -5.66 -3.48 2.23
CA PRO A 284 -6.79 -4.40 2.09
C PRO A 284 -7.58 -4.68 3.38
N PRO A 285 -6.98 -4.87 4.56
CA PRO A 285 -7.72 -4.92 5.81
C PRO A 285 -8.54 -3.65 6.08
N LEU A 286 -7.98 -2.48 5.78
CA LEU A 286 -8.67 -1.22 5.99
C LEU A 286 -9.82 -1.00 5.00
N GLU A 287 -9.66 -1.44 3.74
CA GLU A 287 -10.72 -1.47 2.71
C GLU A 287 -11.87 -2.39 3.14
N ALA A 288 -11.56 -3.59 3.67
CA ALA A 288 -12.55 -4.51 4.22
C ALA A 288 -13.32 -3.87 5.38
N MET A 289 -12.64 -3.22 6.32
CA MET A 289 -13.24 -2.50 7.43
C MET A 289 -14.17 -1.37 6.97
N ALA A 290 -13.74 -0.58 5.98
CA ALA A 290 -14.54 0.50 5.40
C ALA A 290 -15.79 -0.01 4.68
N SER A 291 -15.71 -1.20 4.12
CA SER A 291 -16.84 -1.89 3.49
C SER A 291 -17.76 -2.59 4.51
N GLY A 292 -17.43 -2.55 5.79
CA GLY A 292 -18.21 -3.18 6.86
C GLY A 292 -18.02 -4.70 6.95
N THR A 293 -16.88 -5.23 6.54
CA THR A 293 -16.54 -6.65 6.62
C THR A 293 -15.72 -6.94 7.86
N PRO A 294 -16.06 -7.95 8.67
CA PRO A 294 -15.22 -8.39 9.78
C PRO A 294 -13.87 -8.91 9.29
N VAL A 295 -12.79 -8.56 9.99
CA VAL A 295 -11.41 -8.79 9.56
C VAL A 295 -10.68 -9.75 10.49
N VAL A 296 -9.96 -10.71 9.88
CA VAL A 296 -8.89 -11.51 10.51
C VAL A 296 -7.58 -11.10 9.85
N THR A 297 -6.59 -10.70 10.65
CA THR A 297 -5.28 -10.34 10.13
C THR A 297 -4.15 -10.69 11.09
N SER A 298 -2.92 -10.59 10.63
CA SER A 298 -1.74 -10.98 11.41
C SER A 298 -1.47 -10.03 12.58
N ASN A 299 -0.90 -10.56 13.64
CA ASN A 299 -0.43 -9.80 14.82
C ASN A 299 0.98 -9.20 14.64
N VAL A 300 1.47 -9.07 13.40
CA VAL A 300 2.83 -8.63 13.09
C VAL A 300 2.86 -7.40 12.20
N SER A 301 4.02 -6.73 12.14
CA SER A 301 4.30 -5.58 11.27
C SER A 301 3.35 -4.39 11.58
N SER A 302 2.80 -3.75 10.55
CA SER A 302 1.87 -2.63 10.65
C SER A 302 0.41 -3.05 10.89
N LEU A 303 0.07 -4.32 10.75
CA LEU A 303 -1.32 -4.78 10.75
C LEU A 303 -2.04 -4.52 12.10
N PRO A 304 -1.44 -4.79 13.28
CA PRO A 304 -2.05 -4.42 14.56
C PRO A 304 -2.23 -2.90 14.73
N GLU A 305 -1.26 -2.10 14.24
CA GLU A 305 -1.31 -0.64 14.27
C GLU A 305 -2.46 -0.11 13.42
N VAL A 306 -2.68 -0.67 12.24
CA VAL A 306 -3.74 -0.24 11.32
C VAL A 306 -5.12 -0.69 11.78
N THR A 307 -5.25 -1.92 12.25
CA THR A 307 -6.57 -2.49 12.60
C THR A 307 -7.02 -2.18 14.01
N GLY A 308 -6.10 -1.93 14.94
CA GLY A 308 -6.43 -1.70 16.34
C GLY A 308 -7.20 -2.89 16.95
N ASP A 309 -8.27 -2.59 17.64
CA ASP A 309 -9.19 -3.57 18.24
C ASP A 309 -10.36 -3.97 17.32
N ALA A 310 -10.32 -3.57 16.04
CA ALA A 310 -11.37 -3.79 15.06
C ALA A 310 -11.16 -5.06 14.20
N ALA A 311 -10.19 -5.91 14.56
CA ALA A 311 -9.92 -7.18 13.89
C ALA A 311 -9.57 -8.28 14.87
N VAL A 312 -9.75 -9.53 14.46
CA VAL A 312 -9.15 -10.68 15.14
C VAL A 312 -7.70 -10.79 14.67
N LEU A 313 -6.75 -10.64 15.61
CA LEU A 313 -5.33 -10.80 15.35
C LEU A 313 -4.90 -12.24 15.54
N VAL A 314 -4.14 -12.77 14.59
CA VAL A 314 -3.67 -14.16 14.57
C VAL A 314 -2.16 -14.24 14.36
N ASP A 315 -1.53 -15.32 14.82
CA ASP A 315 -0.17 -15.63 14.46
C ASP A 315 -0.12 -16.12 13.01
N PRO A 316 0.53 -15.39 12.07
CA PRO A 316 0.58 -15.81 10.67
C PRO A 316 1.48 -17.03 10.43
N TYR A 317 2.27 -17.43 11.39
CA TYR A 317 3.13 -18.63 11.28
C TYR A 317 2.41 -19.90 11.75
N ASP A 318 1.28 -19.77 12.43
CA ASP A 318 0.45 -20.85 12.95
C ASP A 318 -0.85 -21.01 12.14
N VAL A 319 -0.99 -22.16 11.48
CA VAL A 319 -2.19 -22.49 10.67
C VAL A 319 -3.43 -22.61 11.54
N ASP A 320 -3.31 -23.14 12.76
CA ASP A 320 -4.42 -23.32 13.69
C ASP A 320 -4.90 -21.96 14.19
N SER A 321 -3.99 -21.03 14.49
CA SER A 321 -4.33 -19.66 14.86
C SER A 321 -5.11 -18.94 13.75
N ILE A 322 -4.70 -19.10 12.47
CA ILE A 322 -5.43 -18.50 11.33
C ILE A 322 -6.83 -19.12 11.20
N ALA A 323 -6.94 -20.45 11.33
CA ALA A 323 -8.20 -21.16 11.25
C ALA A 323 -9.15 -20.74 12.38
N ASP A 324 -8.65 -20.66 13.62
CA ASP A 324 -9.43 -20.24 14.79
C ASP A 324 -9.89 -18.79 14.68
N GLY A 325 -9.05 -17.90 14.19
CA GLY A 325 -9.42 -16.50 13.94
C GLY A 325 -10.64 -16.39 13.02
N MET A 326 -10.64 -17.13 11.91
CA MET A 326 -11.77 -17.15 10.99
C MET A 326 -13.00 -17.82 11.62
N ARG A 327 -12.82 -18.95 12.33
CA ARG A 327 -13.89 -19.67 12.99
C ARG A 327 -14.63 -18.81 14.01
N ARG A 328 -13.92 -18.08 14.85
CA ARG A 328 -14.50 -17.18 15.84
C ARG A 328 -15.49 -16.19 15.24
N ILE A 329 -15.19 -15.62 14.09
CA ILE A 329 -16.10 -14.69 13.41
C ILE A 329 -17.29 -15.43 12.77
N LEU A 330 -17.03 -16.59 12.16
CA LEU A 330 -18.09 -17.36 11.45
C LEU A 330 -19.11 -17.98 12.40
N ASP A 331 -18.68 -18.36 13.61
CA ASP A 331 -19.52 -19.04 14.60
C ASP A 331 -20.19 -18.08 15.59
N ASP A 332 -19.68 -16.86 15.73
CA ASP A 332 -20.23 -15.84 16.64
C ASP A 332 -20.72 -14.59 15.87
N PRO A 333 -22.03 -14.53 15.55
CA PRO A 333 -22.62 -13.36 14.89
C PRO A 333 -22.51 -12.05 15.71
N ARG A 334 -22.40 -12.14 17.03
CA ARG A 334 -22.24 -10.94 17.91
C ARG A 334 -20.85 -10.37 17.73
N LEU A 335 -19.82 -11.22 17.75
CA LEU A 335 -18.45 -10.80 17.48
C LEU A 335 -18.31 -10.23 16.06
N ALA A 336 -18.94 -10.88 15.06
CA ALA A 336 -18.92 -10.38 13.68
C ALA A 336 -19.51 -8.97 13.59
N GLU A 337 -20.66 -8.71 14.22
CA GLU A 337 -21.29 -7.39 14.23
C GLU A 337 -20.48 -6.36 15.02
N GLU A 338 -19.90 -6.74 16.16
CA GLU A 338 -19.00 -5.87 16.92
C GLU A 338 -17.81 -5.42 16.08
N LEU A 339 -17.14 -6.36 15.42
CA LEU A 339 -15.98 -6.07 14.56
C LEU A 339 -16.37 -5.23 13.34
N ARG A 340 -17.57 -5.44 12.77
CA ARG A 340 -18.12 -4.62 11.70
C ARG A 340 -18.26 -3.16 12.12
N ILE A 341 -18.86 -2.91 13.29
CA ILE A 341 -19.03 -1.55 13.83
C ILE A 341 -17.68 -0.89 14.14
N LYS A 342 -16.80 -1.61 14.83
CA LYS A 342 -15.45 -1.13 15.15
C LYS A 342 -14.65 -0.84 13.88
N GLY A 343 -14.73 -1.73 12.87
CA GLY A 343 -14.04 -1.58 11.60
C GLY A 343 -14.46 -0.33 10.85
N LEU A 344 -15.76 -0.07 10.73
CA LEU A 344 -16.29 1.14 10.12
C LEU A 344 -15.81 2.42 10.83
N LYS A 345 -15.75 2.39 12.17
CA LYS A 345 -15.21 3.51 12.95
C LYS A 345 -13.71 3.67 12.71
N ARG A 346 -12.95 2.57 12.78
CA ARG A 346 -11.49 2.57 12.60
C ARG A 346 -11.08 3.09 11.22
N ALA A 347 -11.76 2.67 10.16
CA ALA A 347 -11.46 3.10 8.79
C ALA A 347 -11.57 4.64 8.64
N ARG A 348 -12.50 5.30 9.32
CA ARG A 348 -12.69 6.76 9.28
C ARG A 348 -11.57 7.55 9.98
N GLU A 349 -10.74 6.89 10.79
CA GLU A 349 -9.59 7.54 11.43
C GLU A 349 -8.45 7.80 10.43
N PHE A 350 -8.47 7.14 9.27
CA PHE A 350 -7.50 7.33 8.20
C PHE A 350 -8.10 8.20 7.09
N SER A 351 -7.44 9.31 6.78
CA SER A 351 -7.90 10.29 5.80
C SER A 351 -6.75 10.72 4.88
N TRP A 352 -6.95 10.60 3.58
CA TRP A 352 -5.98 11.11 2.59
C TRP A 352 -5.78 12.61 2.72
N GLU A 353 -6.82 13.39 3.04
CA GLU A 353 -6.72 14.83 3.26
C GLU A 353 -5.69 15.13 4.37
N ARG A 354 -5.86 14.56 5.57
CA ARG A 354 -4.91 14.73 6.68
C ARG A 354 -3.50 14.23 6.35
N SER A 355 -3.38 13.14 5.59
CA SER A 355 -2.10 12.59 5.16
C SER A 355 -1.37 13.54 4.22
N VAL A 356 -2.09 14.14 3.28
CA VAL A 356 -1.51 15.04 2.29
C VAL A 356 -1.24 16.42 2.88
N GLU A 357 -2.07 16.93 3.79
CA GLU A 357 -1.76 18.14 4.57
C GLU A 357 -0.45 17.99 5.35
N LYS A 358 -0.24 16.82 5.98
CA LYS A 358 1.00 16.51 6.68
C LYS A 358 2.19 16.44 5.72
N THR A 359 2.02 15.82 4.56
CA THR A 359 3.02 15.78 3.50
C THR A 359 3.39 17.17 3.01
N GLN A 360 2.39 18.02 2.74
CA GLN A 360 2.58 19.40 2.31
C GLN A 360 3.32 20.24 3.37
N ARG A 361 3.03 20.01 4.65
CA ARG A 361 3.78 20.66 5.74
C ARG A 361 5.25 20.30 5.69
N VAL A 362 5.57 19.02 5.47
CA VAL A 362 6.96 18.57 5.29
C VAL A 362 7.64 19.23 4.10
N TYR A 363 6.94 19.42 2.97
CA TYR A 363 7.51 20.14 1.83
C TYR A 363 7.87 21.59 2.20
N ARG A 364 6.98 22.29 2.92
CA ARG A 364 7.22 23.69 3.35
C ARG A 364 8.40 23.79 4.33
N GLU A 365 8.49 22.89 5.30
CA GLU A 365 9.61 22.81 6.25
C GLU A 365 10.94 22.61 5.52
N VAL A 366 11.00 21.62 4.61
CA VAL A 366 12.20 21.30 3.84
C VAL A 366 12.61 22.43 2.91
N ALA A 367 11.66 23.12 2.28
CA ALA A 367 11.94 24.29 1.43
C ALA A 367 12.51 25.47 2.25
N ALA A 368 11.93 25.74 3.43
CA ALA A 368 12.39 26.82 4.32
C ALA A 368 13.80 26.59 4.84
N ASP A 369 14.14 25.35 5.25
CA ASP A 369 15.50 24.97 5.67
C ASP A 369 16.51 25.20 4.53
N GLY A 370 16.09 25.08 3.26
CA GLY A 370 16.91 25.37 2.07
C GLY A 370 17.26 26.85 1.93
N HIS A 371 16.27 27.71 2.03
CA HIS A 371 16.47 29.15 1.92
C HIS A 371 17.32 29.73 3.05
N ALA A 372 17.20 29.22 4.27
CA ALA A 372 18.02 29.64 5.40
C ALA A 372 19.50 29.31 5.16
N SER A 373 19.82 28.12 4.68
CA SER A 373 21.22 27.72 4.42
C SER A 373 21.84 28.44 3.22
N GLU A 374 21.09 28.85 2.21
CA GLU A 374 21.58 29.67 1.11
C GLU A 374 21.89 31.11 1.55
N MET A 375 21.06 31.68 2.42
CA MET A 375 21.29 33.04 2.97
C MET A 375 22.54 33.10 3.85
N GLU A 376 22.78 32.05 4.65
CA GLU A 376 24.04 31.94 5.44
C GLU A 376 25.30 31.84 4.56
N HIS A 377 25.19 31.12 3.44
CA HIS A 377 26.30 30.99 2.48
C HIS A 377 26.61 32.25 1.68
N LEU A 378 25.61 33.14 1.50
CA LEU A 378 25.78 34.42 0.81
C LEU A 378 26.22 35.54 1.75
N ALA A 379 26.10 35.35 3.06
CA ALA A 379 26.46 36.32 4.09
C ALA A 379 27.87 36.07 4.71
N GLY A 380 28.52 34.96 4.39
CA GLY A 380 29.91 34.62 4.81
C GLY A 380 30.88 34.57 3.63
#